data_8a3685ccf075bf6784ffce9bda853671
#
_entry.id   8a3685ccf075bf6784ffce9bda853671
#
_cell.length_a   1.000
_cell.length_b   1.000
_cell.length_c   1.000
_cell.angle_alpha   90.00
_cell.angle_beta   90.00
_cell.angle_gamma   90.00
#
_symmetry.space_group_name_H-M   'P 1'
#
loop_
_entity.id
_entity.type
_entity.pdbx_description
1 polymer ?
#
loop_
_entity_poly.entity_id
_entity_poly.type
_entity_poly.pdbx_seq_one_letter_code
_entity_poly.pdbx_strand_id
1 'polypeptide(L)'
;METGPTGATGATGVTGATGPTGATGATGATGASAIIPFASGIPLSLTTIAGGLVGTPGFVGFGSSAPGLSIVGGVIDLTNAAGTLTNFAFSMPRDGTITSISAYFSTTAALSLVGSTITITATLYQSTAPNNSFTAVPGATVTLAPPLTGILSVGSISSGIVTGLNIAATAQTRFLLVFTATASGLSLVNTVAGYASAGIAIN
;
A
#
# COMPACT_ATOMS: atom_id res chain seq x y z
N MET A 1 83.10 -42.71 -47.54
CA MET A 1 82.61 -41.90 -46.38
C MET A 1 81.17 -42.28 -46.16
N GLU A 2 80.91 -42.98 -45.09
CA GLU A 2 79.55 -43.37 -44.71
C GLU A 2 78.96 -42.28 -43.89
N THR A 3 77.78 -41.72 -44.30
CA THR A 3 77.07 -40.70 -43.55
C THR A 3 76.24 -41.36 -42.49
N GLY A 4 76.46 -40.99 -41.24
CA GLY A 4 75.70 -41.51 -40.11
C GLY A 4 74.19 -41.18 -40.15
N PRO A 5 73.38 -41.94 -39.45
CA PRO A 5 71.92 -41.77 -39.47
C PRO A 5 71.51 -40.38 -38.92
N THR A 6 70.47 -39.78 -39.51
CA THR A 6 69.84 -38.52 -39.05
C THR A 6 69.23 -38.69 -37.65
N GLY A 7 69.51 -37.76 -36.75
CA GLY A 7 69.01 -37.80 -35.39
C GLY A 7 67.46 -37.76 -35.34
N ALA A 8 66.90 -38.38 -34.34
CA ALA A 8 65.42 -38.43 -34.14
C ALA A 8 64.84 -37.04 -33.92
N THR A 9 63.64 -36.78 -34.48
CA THR A 9 62.89 -35.55 -34.26
C THR A 9 62.41 -35.45 -32.79
N GLY A 10 62.61 -34.29 -32.15
CA GLY A 10 62.19 -34.07 -30.78
C GLY A 10 60.67 -34.20 -30.59
N ALA A 11 60.24 -34.65 -29.41
CA ALA A 11 58.84 -34.83 -29.09
C ALA A 11 58.11 -33.51 -29.17
N THR A 12 56.88 -33.54 -29.65
CA THR A 12 55.98 -32.39 -29.66
C THR A 12 55.64 -31.99 -28.22
N GLY A 13 55.69 -30.69 -27.88
CA GLY A 13 55.33 -30.17 -26.55
C GLY A 13 53.89 -30.46 -26.21
N VAL A 14 53.60 -30.66 -24.91
CA VAL A 14 52.21 -30.88 -24.39
C VAL A 14 51.36 -29.67 -24.66
N THR A 15 50.07 -29.91 -24.95
CA THR A 15 49.08 -28.87 -25.11
C THR A 15 48.89 -28.12 -23.78
N GLY A 16 48.88 -26.79 -23.80
CA GLY A 16 48.64 -25.96 -22.62
C GLY A 16 47.30 -26.25 -21.97
N ALA A 17 47.21 -26.12 -20.65
CA ALA A 17 45.98 -26.31 -19.90
C ALA A 17 44.90 -25.33 -20.36
N THR A 18 43.64 -25.78 -20.38
CA THR A 18 42.48 -24.93 -20.65
C THR A 18 42.34 -23.87 -19.54
N GLY A 19 42.15 -22.61 -19.90
CA GLY A 19 41.94 -21.53 -18.94
C GLY A 19 40.72 -21.77 -18.07
N PRO A 20 40.69 -21.16 -16.86
CA PRO A 20 39.55 -21.28 -15.97
C PRO A 20 38.27 -20.72 -16.59
N THR A 21 37.12 -21.30 -16.24
CA THR A 21 35.81 -20.80 -16.64
C THR A 21 35.59 -19.38 -16.08
N GLY A 22 35.11 -18.45 -16.91
CA GLY A 22 34.82 -17.09 -16.47
C GLY A 22 33.80 -17.07 -15.33
N ALA A 23 33.90 -16.07 -14.45
CA ALA A 23 32.98 -15.88 -13.34
C ALA A 23 31.54 -15.69 -13.87
N THR A 24 30.55 -16.21 -13.12
CA THR A 24 29.16 -15.98 -13.41
C THR A 24 28.84 -14.47 -13.33
N GLY A 25 28.13 -13.94 -14.32
CA GLY A 25 27.75 -12.54 -14.32
C GLY A 25 26.92 -12.17 -13.07
N ALA A 26 27.02 -10.92 -12.63
CA ALA A 26 26.24 -10.41 -11.51
C ALA A 26 24.74 -10.55 -11.82
N THR A 27 23.97 -10.87 -10.77
CA THR A 27 22.50 -10.86 -10.86
C THR A 27 22.05 -9.46 -11.26
N GLY A 28 21.13 -9.35 -12.23
CA GLY A 28 20.57 -8.07 -12.65
C GLY A 28 19.92 -7.33 -11.46
N ALA A 29 19.91 -6.00 -11.53
CA ALA A 29 19.26 -5.19 -10.51
C ALA A 29 17.79 -5.60 -10.37
N THR A 30 17.30 -5.63 -9.13
CA THR A 30 15.87 -5.84 -8.86
C THR A 30 15.07 -4.80 -9.63
N GLY A 31 14.03 -5.23 -10.36
CA GLY A 31 13.16 -4.34 -11.11
C GLY A 31 12.60 -3.21 -10.24
N ALA A 32 12.27 -2.07 -10.87
CA ALA A 32 11.67 -0.94 -10.17
C ALA A 32 10.43 -1.38 -9.40
N SER A 33 10.20 -0.77 -8.21
CA SER A 33 9.03 -1.05 -7.41
C SER A 33 7.74 -0.71 -8.16
N ALA A 34 6.71 -1.51 -8.00
CA ALA A 34 5.39 -1.22 -8.51
C ALA A 34 4.68 -0.22 -7.58
N ILE A 35 3.88 0.66 -8.16
CA ILE A 35 2.98 1.54 -7.41
C ILE A 35 1.55 1.10 -7.69
N ILE A 36 0.80 0.83 -6.62
CA ILE A 36 -0.62 0.52 -6.68
C ILE A 36 -1.38 1.79 -6.34
N PRO A 37 -2.10 2.40 -7.28
CA PRO A 37 -2.86 3.63 -7.05
C PRO A 37 -4.24 3.33 -6.49
N PHE A 38 -4.75 4.25 -5.67
CA PHE A 38 -6.12 4.26 -5.16
C PHE A 38 -6.73 5.64 -5.38
N ALA A 39 -7.98 5.69 -5.80
CA ALA A 39 -8.73 6.93 -5.95
C ALA A 39 -10.20 6.68 -5.67
N SER A 40 -10.85 7.59 -4.93
CA SER A 40 -12.25 7.43 -4.55
C SER A 40 -13.23 7.57 -5.71
N GLY A 41 -12.86 8.29 -6.75
CA GLY A 41 -13.71 8.60 -7.91
C GLY A 41 -14.83 9.57 -7.60
N ILE A 42 -15.60 9.30 -6.56
CA ILE A 42 -16.65 10.16 -6.01
C ILE A 42 -16.27 10.58 -4.58
N PRO A 43 -16.89 11.64 -4.01
CA PRO A 43 -16.64 12.01 -2.63
C PRO A 43 -17.01 10.90 -1.66
N LEU A 44 -16.12 10.66 -0.68
CA LEU A 44 -16.41 9.86 0.51
C LEU A 44 -17.20 10.72 1.52
N SER A 45 -17.97 10.06 2.36
CA SER A 45 -18.62 10.66 3.53
C SER A 45 -18.13 9.93 4.77
N LEU A 46 -17.10 10.47 5.42
CA LEU A 46 -16.54 9.92 6.65
C LEU A 46 -17.28 10.49 7.84
N THR A 47 -17.65 9.66 8.81
CA THR A 47 -18.32 10.09 10.03
C THR A 47 -17.49 9.78 11.26
N THR A 48 -17.68 10.63 12.28
CA THR A 48 -17.26 10.36 13.65
C THR A 48 -18.50 10.20 14.53
N ILE A 49 -18.40 9.41 15.58
CA ILE A 49 -19.49 9.12 16.51
C ILE A 49 -19.15 9.62 17.93
N ALA A 50 -20.04 9.37 18.87
CA ALA A 50 -19.87 9.76 20.27
C ALA A 50 -18.49 9.35 20.81
N GLY A 51 -17.84 10.26 21.54
CA GLY A 51 -16.46 10.10 21.98
C GLY A 51 -15.40 10.42 20.93
N GLY A 52 -15.80 10.91 19.74
CA GLY A 52 -14.85 11.21 18.64
C GLY A 52 -14.32 9.97 17.93
N LEU A 53 -14.93 8.81 18.17
CA LEU A 53 -14.53 7.55 17.59
C LEU A 53 -14.89 7.45 16.09
N VAL A 54 -14.27 6.52 15.41
CA VAL A 54 -14.58 6.23 14.01
C VAL A 54 -16.03 5.78 13.86
N GLY A 55 -16.78 6.47 13.01
CA GLY A 55 -18.12 6.09 12.59
C GLY A 55 -18.09 5.29 11.28
N THR A 56 -18.66 5.85 10.19
CA THR A 56 -18.64 5.23 8.87
C THR A 56 -17.28 5.42 8.23
N PRO A 57 -16.52 4.34 7.94
CA PRO A 57 -15.31 4.41 7.16
C PRO A 57 -15.62 4.56 5.67
N GLY A 58 -14.60 4.88 4.85
CA GLY A 58 -14.68 4.89 3.41
C GLY A 58 -13.73 3.85 2.81
N PHE A 59 -14.25 2.95 2.00
CA PHE A 59 -13.45 2.00 1.23
C PHE A 59 -13.10 2.60 -0.11
N VAL A 60 -11.82 2.62 -0.46
CA VAL A 60 -11.31 3.25 -1.67
C VAL A 60 -10.68 2.21 -2.58
N GLY A 61 -11.11 2.23 -3.84
CA GLY A 61 -10.62 1.35 -4.90
C GLY A 61 -9.85 2.12 -5.98
N PHE A 62 -10.00 1.69 -7.20
CA PHE A 62 -9.25 2.16 -8.38
C PHE A 62 -10.09 3.11 -9.23
N GLY A 63 -10.53 4.23 -8.67
CA GLY A 63 -11.44 5.18 -9.31
C GLY A 63 -12.89 4.97 -8.88
N SER A 64 -13.11 4.24 -7.81
CA SER A 64 -14.42 4.03 -7.17
C SER A 64 -14.27 3.92 -5.66
N SER A 65 -15.36 4.13 -4.95
CA SER A 65 -15.40 4.03 -3.49
C SER A 65 -16.83 3.80 -3.02
N ALA A 66 -16.96 3.35 -1.78
CA ALA A 66 -18.23 3.22 -1.10
C ALA A 66 -18.07 3.50 0.40
N PRO A 67 -19.17 3.87 1.10
CA PRO A 67 -19.22 3.80 2.54
C PRO A 67 -18.88 2.38 2.97
N GLY A 68 -17.96 2.26 3.92
CA GLY A 68 -17.53 0.96 4.41
C GLY A 68 -18.50 0.38 5.41
N LEU A 69 -18.38 -0.91 5.61
CA LEU A 69 -19.00 -1.62 6.71
C LEU A 69 -18.34 -1.22 8.03
N SER A 70 -19.07 -1.38 9.13
CA SER A 70 -18.51 -1.15 10.44
C SER A 70 -17.29 -2.03 10.68
N ILE A 71 -16.25 -1.44 11.26
CA ILE A 71 -15.07 -2.17 11.70
C ILE A 71 -15.36 -2.71 13.10
N VAL A 72 -15.66 -3.98 13.21
CA VAL A 72 -16.03 -4.61 14.49
C VAL A 72 -14.85 -5.41 15.01
N GLY A 73 -14.33 -5.03 16.19
CA GLY A 73 -13.18 -5.71 16.79
C GLY A 73 -11.91 -5.67 15.92
N GLY A 74 -11.73 -4.62 15.10
CA GLY A 74 -10.59 -4.49 14.19
C GLY A 74 -10.70 -5.33 12.91
N VAL A 75 -11.84 -5.97 12.66
CA VAL A 75 -12.08 -6.83 11.50
C VAL A 75 -13.12 -6.19 10.58
N ILE A 76 -12.84 -6.20 9.28
CA ILE A 76 -13.79 -5.86 8.22
C ILE A 76 -14.24 -7.18 7.57
N ASP A 77 -15.53 -7.47 7.62
CA ASP A 77 -16.12 -8.62 6.95
C ASP A 77 -16.98 -8.13 5.78
N LEU A 78 -16.60 -8.46 4.56
CA LEU A 78 -17.32 -8.08 3.35
C LEU A 78 -18.57 -8.93 3.10
N THR A 79 -18.79 -9.99 3.87
CA THR A 79 -20.01 -10.80 3.84
C THR A 79 -21.01 -10.26 4.85
N ASN A 80 -21.52 -9.04 4.67
CA ASN A 80 -22.44 -8.51 5.64
C ASN A 80 -23.87 -9.08 5.47
N ALA A 81 -24.62 -9.11 6.58
CA ALA A 81 -25.97 -9.64 6.63
C ALA A 81 -26.98 -8.83 5.77
N ALA A 82 -26.64 -7.62 5.34
CA ALA A 82 -27.48 -6.79 4.47
C ALA A 82 -27.30 -7.12 2.97
N GLY A 83 -26.42 -8.05 2.62
CA GLY A 83 -26.22 -8.49 1.25
C GLY A 83 -25.54 -7.47 0.34
N THR A 84 -24.96 -6.40 0.90
CA THR A 84 -24.22 -5.41 0.13
C THR A 84 -22.73 -5.78 0.17
N LEU A 85 -22.29 -6.49 -0.84
CA LEU A 85 -20.87 -6.81 -1.03
C LEU A 85 -20.20 -5.68 -1.79
N THR A 86 -19.34 -4.93 -1.12
CA THR A 86 -18.44 -3.98 -1.78
C THR A 86 -17.03 -4.53 -1.73
N ASN A 87 -16.42 -4.72 -2.89
CA ASN A 87 -15.08 -5.26 -2.98
C ASN A 87 -14.17 -4.28 -3.73
N PHE A 88 -13.30 -3.61 -3.02
CA PHE A 88 -12.25 -2.74 -3.55
C PHE A 88 -10.85 -3.29 -3.26
N ALA A 89 -10.76 -4.53 -2.82
CA ALA A 89 -9.50 -5.19 -2.55
C ALA A 89 -8.85 -5.68 -3.84
N PHE A 90 -7.54 -5.56 -3.92
CA PHE A 90 -6.76 -6.22 -4.96
C PHE A 90 -6.04 -7.45 -4.40
N SER A 91 -5.64 -8.36 -5.27
CA SER A 91 -4.91 -9.58 -4.90
C SER A 91 -3.47 -9.49 -5.37
N MET A 92 -2.53 -9.90 -4.52
CA MET A 92 -1.11 -9.95 -4.84
C MET A 92 -0.82 -11.10 -5.79
N PRO A 93 -0.27 -10.85 -7.00
CA PRO A 93 0.06 -11.92 -7.95
C PRO A 93 1.39 -12.63 -7.62
N ARG A 94 2.21 -12.05 -6.76
CA ARG A 94 3.52 -12.55 -6.33
C ARG A 94 3.84 -12.07 -4.93
N ASP A 95 4.86 -12.64 -4.33
CA ASP A 95 5.42 -12.09 -3.10
C ASP A 95 6.04 -10.71 -3.37
N GLY A 96 6.03 -9.87 -2.36
CA GLY A 96 6.61 -8.53 -2.41
C GLY A 96 6.77 -7.93 -1.03
N THR A 97 7.28 -6.71 -0.99
CA THR A 97 7.46 -5.94 0.24
C THR A 97 6.85 -4.56 0.06
N ILE A 98 5.91 -4.18 0.91
CA ILE A 98 5.37 -2.82 0.94
C ILE A 98 6.40 -1.92 1.63
N THR A 99 6.82 -0.85 0.95
CA THR A 99 7.91 0.03 1.40
C THR A 99 7.45 1.42 1.78
N SER A 100 6.34 1.89 1.20
CA SER A 100 5.78 3.20 1.52
C SER A 100 4.30 3.29 1.14
N ILE A 101 3.61 4.21 1.81
CA ILE A 101 2.20 4.55 1.55
C ILE A 101 2.09 6.06 1.60
N SER A 102 1.52 6.67 0.56
CA SER A 102 1.14 8.07 0.52
C SER A 102 -0.38 8.18 0.44
N ALA A 103 -0.97 9.14 1.15
CA ALA A 103 -2.42 9.34 1.16
C ALA A 103 -2.77 10.82 1.14
N TYR A 104 -3.93 11.14 0.57
CA TYR A 104 -4.43 12.49 0.34
C TYR A 104 -5.95 12.53 0.52
N PHE A 105 -6.42 13.62 1.09
CA PHE A 105 -7.85 13.91 1.25
C PHE A 105 -8.11 15.39 0.97
N SER A 106 -9.19 15.70 0.25
CA SER A 106 -9.62 17.06 -0.07
C SER A 106 -11.12 17.21 0.15
N THR A 107 -11.54 18.17 0.98
CA THR A 107 -12.95 18.40 1.29
C THR A 107 -13.75 18.83 0.07
N THR A 108 -14.95 18.31 -0.09
CA THR A 108 -15.90 18.69 -1.15
C THR A 108 -17.05 19.54 -0.66
N ALA A 109 -17.15 19.73 0.65
CA ALA A 109 -18.15 20.60 1.29
C ALA A 109 -17.48 21.50 2.32
N ALA A 110 -17.98 22.71 2.47
CA ALA A 110 -17.58 23.60 3.56
C ALA A 110 -18.05 23.03 4.90
N LEU A 111 -17.23 23.21 5.94
CA LEU A 111 -17.49 22.66 7.26
C LEU A 111 -16.98 23.62 8.34
N SER A 112 -17.79 23.85 9.38
CA SER A 112 -17.35 24.62 10.55
C SER A 112 -16.96 23.67 11.69
N LEU A 113 -15.67 23.67 12.03
CA LEU A 113 -15.07 22.87 13.10
C LEU A 113 -14.48 23.76 14.20
N VAL A 114 -15.08 24.91 14.47
CA VAL A 114 -14.60 25.82 15.50
C VAL A 114 -14.58 25.11 16.87
N GLY A 115 -13.39 25.05 17.49
CA GLY A 115 -13.19 24.34 18.75
C GLY A 115 -13.12 22.82 18.62
N SER A 116 -13.16 22.28 17.41
CA SER A 116 -13.06 20.85 17.12
C SER A 116 -11.96 20.55 16.11
N THR A 117 -11.46 19.35 16.15
CA THR A 117 -10.41 18.86 15.25
C THR A 117 -10.76 17.49 14.75
N ILE A 118 -10.71 17.29 13.43
CA ILE A 118 -10.89 15.99 12.79
C ILE A 118 -9.56 15.54 12.20
N THR A 119 -9.14 14.35 12.57
CA THR A 119 -7.96 13.68 12.01
C THR A 119 -8.40 12.59 11.05
N ILE A 120 -7.89 12.64 9.82
CA ILE A 120 -8.14 11.63 8.81
C ILE A 120 -6.96 10.68 8.75
N THR A 121 -7.27 9.38 8.66
CA THR A 121 -6.28 8.31 8.65
C THR A 121 -6.59 7.36 7.49
N ALA A 122 -5.56 6.95 6.77
CA ALA A 122 -5.63 5.90 5.77
C ALA A 122 -4.91 4.65 6.29
N THR A 123 -5.60 3.51 6.30
CA THR A 123 -5.06 2.25 6.82
C THR A 123 -5.23 1.15 5.77
N LEU A 124 -4.17 0.38 5.57
CA LEU A 124 -4.20 -0.81 4.74
C LEU A 124 -4.68 -2.00 5.56
N TYR A 125 -5.68 -2.70 5.05
CA TYR A 125 -6.22 -3.94 5.60
C TYR A 125 -5.86 -5.10 4.69
N GLN A 126 -5.66 -6.29 5.26
CA GLN A 126 -5.28 -7.49 4.52
C GLN A 126 -6.15 -8.70 4.86
N SER A 127 -6.27 -9.58 3.87
CA SER A 127 -6.76 -10.96 4.03
C SER A 127 -5.68 -11.91 3.52
N THR A 128 -4.97 -12.57 4.42
CA THR A 128 -3.87 -13.49 4.10
C THR A 128 -4.37 -14.89 3.74
N ALA A 129 -5.49 -15.30 4.32
CA ALA A 129 -6.26 -16.43 3.81
C ALA A 129 -7.28 -15.83 2.85
N PRO A 130 -7.15 -15.99 1.52
CA PRO A 130 -7.97 -15.24 0.56
C PRO A 130 -9.46 -15.54 0.76
N ASN A 131 -10.10 -14.70 1.56
CA ASN A 131 -11.51 -14.74 1.95
C ASN A 131 -12.04 -13.30 1.99
N ASN A 132 -13.17 -13.06 2.62
CA ASN A 132 -13.82 -11.75 2.73
C ASN A 132 -13.59 -11.05 4.08
N SER A 133 -12.69 -11.58 4.91
CA SER A 133 -12.35 -11.02 6.21
C SER A 133 -10.98 -10.35 6.17
N PHE A 134 -10.91 -9.09 6.61
CA PHE A 134 -9.72 -8.25 6.54
C PHE A 134 -9.37 -7.74 7.93
N THR A 135 -8.07 -7.71 8.22
CA THR A 135 -7.52 -7.13 9.43
C THR A 135 -6.51 -6.03 9.07
N ALA A 136 -6.34 -5.04 9.94
CA ALA A 136 -5.37 -3.98 9.71
C ALA A 136 -3.95 -4.55 9.62
N VAL A 137 -3.18 -4.06 8.64
CA VAL A 137 -1.77 -4.39 8.50
C VAL A 137 -0.98 -3.56 9.51
N PRO A 138 -0.27 -4.17 10.47
CA PRO A 138 0.51 -3.43 11.45
C PRO A 138 1.52 -2.49 10.78
N GLY A 139 1.55 -1.23 11.21
CA GLY A 139 2.44 -0.20 10.67
C GLY A 139 2.02 0.42 9.33
N ALA A 140 1.00 -0.10 8.67
CA ALA A 140 0.52 0.39 7.37
C ALA A 140 -0.59 1.44 7.53
N THR A 141 -0.34 2.44 8.35
CA THR A 141 -1.28 3.53 8.63
C THR A 141 -0.63 4.88 8.36
N VAL A 142 -1.32 5.74 7.64
CA VAL A 142 -0.92 7.12 7.37
C VAL A 142 -1.90 8.05 8.07
N THR A 143 -1.41 8.83 9.01
CA THR A 143 -2.18 9.94 9.60
C THR A 143 -1.97 11.17 8.74
N LEU A 144 -3.05 11.72 8.18
CA LEU A 144 -3.01 12.86 7.30
C LEU A 144 -2.88 14.15 8.11
N ALA A 145 -2.12 15.11 7.57
CA ALA A 145 -1.86 16.42 8.16
C ALA A 145 -1.99 17.54 7.11
N PRO A 146 -2.34 18.76 7.52
CA PRO A 146 -2.80 19.13 8.86
C PRO A 146 -4.16 18.48 9.18
N PRO A 147 -4.49 18.29 10.47
CA PRO A 147 -5.85 17.89 10.84
C PRO A 147 -6.84 19.00 10.44
N LEU A 148 -8.07 18.62 10.18
CA LEU A 148 -9.13 19.56 9.80
C LEU A 148 -9.67 20.26 11.07
N THR A 149 -9.60 21.59 11.10
CA THR A 149 -10.07 22.39 12.22
C THR A 149 -10.49 23.79 11.76
N GLY A 150 -11.28 24.49 12.55
CA GLY A 150 -11.74 25.84 12.24
C GLY A 150 -12.81 25.86 11.14
N ILE A 151 -12.86 26.96 10.41
CA ILE A 151 -13.78 27.15 9.28
C ILE A 151 -13.08 26.65 8.02
N LEU A 152 -13.60 25.56 7.45
CA LEU A 152 -13.05 24.92 6.27
C LEU A 152 -13.86 25.30 5.03
N SER A 153 -13.16 25.63 3.95
CA SER A 153 -13.72 25.79 2.62
C SER A 153 -13.68 24.48 1.83
N VAL A 154 -14.39 24.42 0.72
CA VAL A 154 -14.22 23.37 -0.28
C VAL A 154 -12.76 23.35 -0.75
N GLY A 155 -12.18 22.17 -0.85
CA GLY A 155 -10.79 22.00 -1.26
C GLY A 155 -9.76 22.12 -0.13
N SER A 156 -10.18 22.10 1.14
CA SER A 156 -9.25 21.99 2.28
C SER A 156 -8.56 20.62 2.24
N ILE A 157 -7.23 20.62 2.39
CA ILE A 157 -6.38 19.46 2.11
C ILE A 157 -5.78 18.91 3.41
N SER A 158 -5.75 17.58 3.51
CA SER A 158 -4.90 16.81 4.41
C SER A 158 -4.16 15.75 3.61
N SER A 159 -2.87 15.56 3.89
CA SER A 159 -2.08 14.55 3.21
C SER A 159 -0.99 14.00 4.11
N GLY A 160 -0.41 12.88 3.74
CA GLY A 160 0.69 12.28 4.49
C GLY A 160 1.37 11.17 3.71
N ILE A 161 2.55 10.82 4.19
CA ILE A 161 3.33 9.71 3.66
C ILE A 161 4.03 8.99 4.80
N VAL A 162 4.07 7.68 4.73
CA VAL A 162 4.93 6.83 5.55
C VAL A 162 5.89 6.08 4.64
N THR A 163 7.18 6.13 5.00
CA THR A 163 8.28 5.52 4.24
C THR A 163 9.08 4.58 5.14
N GLY A 164 10.00 3.82 4.53
CA GLY A 164 10.85 2.90 5.29
C GLY A 164 10.09 1.70 5.86
N LEU A 165 8.92 1.38 5.32
CA LEU A 165 8.19 0.18 5.68
C LEU A 165 8.90 -1.07 5.16
N ASN A 166 8.76 -2.15 5.88
CA ASN A 166 9.25 -3.48 5.49
C ASN A 166 8.16 -4.52 5.80
N ILE A 167 7.04 -4.39 5.08
CA ILE A 167 5.86 -5.23 5.33
C ILE A 167 5.80 -6.30 4.25
N ALA A 168 5.98 -7.55 4.63
CA ALA A 168 5.88 -8.67 3.72
C ALA A 168 4.43 -8.82 3.21
N ALA A 169 4.29 -8.95 1.90
CA ALA A 169 3.03 -9.22 1.23
C ALA A 169 3.20 -10.51 0.41
N THR A 170 2.58 -11.58 0.85
CA THR A 170 2.65 -12.88 0.17
C THR A 170 1.69 -12.95 -1.01
N ALA A 171 2.01 -13.81 -1.99
CA ALA A 171 1.11 -14.08 -3.11
C ALA A 171 -0.29 -14.48 -2.63
N GLN A 172 -1.31 -14.09 -3.36
CA GLN A 172 -2.73 -14.26 -3.06
C GLN A 172 -3.27 -13.45 -1.87
N THR A 173 -2.43 -12.78 -1.07
CA THR A 173 -2.91 -11.82 -0.08
C THR A 173 -3.74 -10.75 -0.76
N ARG A 174 -4.89 -10.42 -0.18
CA ARG A 174 -5.76 -9.34 -0.64
C ARG A 174 -5.57 -8.12 0.24
N PHE A 175 -5.53 -6.94 -0.38
CA PHE A 175 -5.39 -5.66 0.32
C PHE A 175 -6.55 -4.73 0.03
N LEU A 176 -7.04 -4.07 1.07
CA LEU A 176 -8.11 -3.09 1.04
C LEU A 176 -7.64 -1.80 1.70
N LEU A 177 -7.83 -0.66 1.05
CA LEU A 177 -7.49 0.65 1.62
C LEU A 177 -8.74 1.31 2.22
N VAL A 178 -8.61 1.76 3.47
CA VAL A 178 -9.71 2.31 4.26
C VAL A 178 -9.34 3.68 4.80
N PHE A 179 -10.17 4.67 4.54
CA PHE A 179 -10.10 6.00 5.16
C PHE A 179 -11.06 6.07 6.34
N THR A 180 -10.59 6.63 7.43
CA THR A 180 -11.37 6.85 8.65
C THR A 180 -11.15 8.25 9.19
N ALA A 181 -12.09 8.74 9.99
CA ALA A 181 -11.99 10.01 10.70
C ALA A 181 -12.20 9.80 12.19
N THR A 182 -11.44 10.54 12.99
CA THR A 182 -11.64 10.68 14.43
C THR A 182 -11.75 12.15 14.78
N ALA A 183 -12.46 12.48 15.85
CA ALA A 183 -12.68 13.85 16.28
C ALA A 183 -12.26 14.07 17.74
N SER A 184 -11.85 15.31 18.04
CA SER A 184 -11.60 15.79 19.39
C SER A 184 -12.12 17.22 19.52
N GLY A 185 -12.33 17.68 20.76
CA GLY A 185 -12.79 19.04 21.05
C GLY A 185 -14.29 19.10 21.34
N LEU A 186 -14.94 20.19 20.94
CA LEU A 186 -16.32 20.49 21.33
C LEU A 186 -17.37 19.66 20.58
N SER A 187 -17.15 19.39 19.30
CA SER A 187 -18.05 18.57 18.47
C SER A 187 -17.39 17.25 18.12
N LEU A 188 -17.89 16.15 18.66
CA LEU A 188 -17.34 14.81 18.50
C LEU A 188 -18.06 13.99 17.44
N VAL A 189 -19.27 14.39 17.06
CA VAL A 189 -20.08 13.75 16.01
C VAL A 189 -20.09 14.65 14.79
N ASN A 190 -19.43 14.19 13.73
CA ASN A 190 -19.21 14.97 12.51
C ASN A 190 -19.35 14.11 11.27
N THR A 191 -19.60 14.78 10.14
CA THR A 191 -19.53 14.19 8.80
C THR A 191 -18.60 15.04 7.96
N VAL A 192 -17.61 14.41 7.33
CA VAL A 192 -16.67 15.06 6.44
C VAL A 192 -16.76 14.42 5.07
N ALA A 193 -17.13 15.23 4.08
CA ALA A 193 -17.18 14.80 2.69
C ALA A 193 -15.92 15.24 1.94
N GLY A 194 -15.33 14.35 1.17
CA GLY A 194 -14.15 14.68 0.39
C GLY A 194 -13.67 13.57 -0.54
N TYR A 195 -12.82 13.96 -1.49
CA TYR A 195 -12.10 13.01 -2.32
C TYR A 195 -10.90 12.45 -1.57
N ALA A 196 -10.69 11.17 -1.72
CA ALA A 196 -9.54 10.46 -1.17
C ALA A 196 -8.73 9.81 -2.28
N SER A 197 -7.42 9.81 -2.13
CA SER A 197 -6.51 9.07 -2.98
C SER A 197 -5.30 8.57 -2.20
N ALA A 198 -4.65 7.55 -2.70
CA ALA A 198 -3.43 7.01 -2.11
C ALA A 198 -2.59 6.25 -3.13
N GLY A 199 -1.37 5.94 -2.75
CA GLY A 199 -0.48 5.07 -3.50
C GLY A 199 0.33 4.20 -2.56
N ILE A 200 0.53 2.94 -2.93
CA ILE A 200 1.35 1.97 -2.20
C ILE A 200 2.51 1.55 -3.09
N ALA A 201 3.73 1.63 -2.56
CA ALA A 201 4.92 1.12 -3.25
C ALA A 201 5.22 -0.31 -2.78
N ILE A 202 5.42 -1.21 -3.74
CA ILE A 202 5.71 -2.64 -3.54
C ILE A 202 6.93 -3.04 -4.36
N ASN A 203 7.95 -3.56 -3.70
CA ASN A 203 9.16 -4.10 -4.35
C ASN A 203 9.01 -5.59 -4.64
#